data_4c5e6a2bf6aa98891f2d0181e9fb9f3e
#
_entry.id   4c5e6a2bf6aa98891f2d0181e9fb9f3e
#
_cell.length_a   1.000
_cell.length_b   1.000
_cell.length_c   1.000
_cell.angle_alpha   90.00
_cell.angle_beta   90.00
_cell.angle_gamma   90.00
#
_symmetry.space_group_name_H-M   'P 1'
#
loop_
_entity.id
_entity.type
_entity.pdbx_description
1 polymer ?
#
loop_
_entity_poly.entity_id
_entity_poly.type
_entity_poly.pdbx_seq_one_letter_code
_entity_poly.pdbx_strand_id
1 'polypeptide(L)'
;MKYHVACKAKDTKTFEYHNADCFDVKVPSIGSAQAIYYDVAALNQCVKYIKQHDIQHPIVYILACRIGPFAAHFQRVIHKLGGKLYINPDGHEWMRAKWSAPVRKYWKISEQLMTKHCDLLICDSKNIEKYIHDEYGKYNPKTTFIAYGAETRKSKLTDDDSKLTAWYKEKGLSPKSYYLVVGRFVPENNYETMIREFIKSHSKRDFALITNVSDKFLEELKEKTHFDQDPRIKFVGTVYDKELLMKIRENAYGYFHGHEVGGTNPSLLEALGSTDLNLLLDVGFNREVAEDSALYWTKQSGNLASLIDQADGMSAGEISSLGEKSSQRIAESYSWQYISDKYGQVFLGASE
;
A
#
# COMPACT_ATOMS: atom_id res chain seq x y z
N MET A 1 -25.85 5.30 2.04
CA MET A 1 -24.99 5.56 3.21
C MET A 1 -24.30 6.90 3.00
N LYS A 2 -24.20 7.75 4.03
CA LYS A 2 -23.46 9.02 3.97
C LYS A 2 -22.11 8.85 4.66
N TYR A 3 -21.05 9.36 4.03
CA TYR A 3 -19.69 9.27 4.55
C TYR A 3 -19.25 10.62 5.09
N HIS A 4 -18.55 10.59 6.21
CA HIS A 4 -17.89 11.74 6.82
C HIS A 4 -16.40 11.41 6.98
N VAL A 5 -15.52 12.27 6.48
CA VAL A 5 -14.09 11.99 6.44
C VAL A 5 -13.31 13.07 7.18
N ALA A 6 -12.58 12.68 8.21
CA ALA A 6 -11.62 13.55 8.87
C ALA A 6 -10.35 13.68 8.03
N CYS A 7 -9.89 14.90 7.80
CA CYS A 7 -8.70 15.21 7.02
C CYS A 7 -7.67 15.96 7.87
N LYS A 8 -6.41 15.56 7.79
CA LYS A 8 -5.33 16.30 8.44
C LYS A 8 -5.03 17.57 7.65
N ALA A 9 -5.15 18.72 8.28
CA ALA A 9 -4.87 20.02 7.64
C ALA A 9 -4.18 21.01 8.56
N LYS A 10 -3.74 22.15 8.00
CA LYS A 10 -3.22 23.30 8.76
C LYS A 10 -4.35 24.21 9.25
N ASP A 11 -5.44 24.24 8.50
CA ASP A 11 -6.64 25.05 8.78
C ASP A 11 -7.81 24.14 9.15
N THR A 12 -8.91 24.73 9.61
CA THR A 12 -10.17 24.04 9.91
C THR A 12 -11.21 24.45 8.87
N LYS A 13 -11.48 23.57 7.91
CA LYS A 13 -12.50 23.76 6.87
C LYS A 13 -13.40 22.54 6.81
N THR A 14 -14.60 22.74 6.29
CA THR A 14 -15.51 21.67 5.84
C THR A 14 -15.68 21.81 4.35
N PHE A 15 -15.68 20.68 3.64
CA PHE A 15 -15.83 20.62 2.18
C PHE A 15 -16.44 19.29 1.78
N GLU A 16 -16.99 19.22 0.58
CA GLU A 16 -17.46 17.97 0.00
C GLU A 16 -16.45 17.44 -1.01
N TYR A 17 -16.21 16.13 -0.99
CA TYR A 17 -15.36 15.45 -1.93
C TYR A 17 -15.95 14.07 -2.27
N HIS A 18 -16.27 13.85 -3.56
CA HIS A 18 -16.91 12.61 -4.03
C HIS A 18 -18.13 12.16 -3.18
N ASN A 19 -19.03 13.08 -2.89
CA ASN A 19 -20.22 12.88 -2.04
C ASN A 19 -19.94 12.53 -0.57
N ALA A 20 -18.72 12.68 -0.11
CA ALA A 20 -18.35 12.58 1.31
C ALA A 20 -18.24 13.97 1.93
N ASP A 21 -18.84 14.16 3.10
CA ASP A 21 -18.61 15.37 3.91
C ASP A 21 -17.25 15.26 4.58
N CYS A 22 -16.33 16.14 4.20
CA CYS A 22 -14.97 16.19 4.73
C CYS A 22 -14.85 17.33 5.74
N PHE A 23 -14.06 17.10 6.79
CA PHE A 23 -13.72 18.16 7.76
C PHE A 23 -12.24 18.09 8.13
N ASP A 24 -11.64 19.26 8.22
CA ASP A 24 -10.24 19.40 8.54
C ASP A 24 -10.00 19.34 10.06
N VAL A 25 -8.97 18.61 10.43
CA VAL A 25 -8.46 18.50 11.79
C VAL A 25 -7.10 19.19 11.87
N LYS A 26 -7.03 20.31 12.54
CA LYS A 26 -5.78 21.04 12.75
C LYS A 26 -4.84 20.25 13.65
N VAL A 27 -3.61 20.06 13.19
CA VAL A 27 -2.59 19.29 13.92
C VAL A 27 -1.35 20.14 14.17
N PRO A 28 -0.92 20.27 15.45
CA PRO A 28 0.31 20.99 15.79
C PRO A 28 1.55 20.25 15.30
N SER A 29 2.65 20.99 15.10
CA SER A 29 3.93 20.42 14.67
C SER A 29 4.68 19.78 15.87
N ILE A 30 4.29 18.57 16.25
CA ILE A 30 4.80 17.82 17.42
C ILE A 30 5.53 16.51 17.01
N GLY A 31 6.17 16.51 15.84
CA GLY A 31 6.94 15.35 15.36
C GLY A 31 6.09 14.09 15.18
N SER A 32 6.61 12.93 15.57
CA SER A 32 5.94 11.63 15.41
C SER A 32 4.62 11.49 16.19
N ALA A 33 4.41 12.28 17.25
CA ALA A 33 3.17 12.28 18.03
C ALA A 33 1.97 12.90 17.25
N GLN A 34 2.23 13.59 16.14
CA GLN A 34 1.17 14.19 15.31
C GLN A 34 0.09 13.19 14.88
N ALA A 35 0.49 11.95 14.56
CA ALA A 35 -0.46 10.95 14.08
C ALA A 35 -1.44 10.53 15.19
N ILE A 36 -0.93 10.35 16.42
CA ILE A 36 -1.75 10.03 17.60
C ILE A 36 -2.69 11.20 17.93
N TYR A 37 -2.13 12.41 17.95
CA TYR A 37 -2.93 13.61 18.21
C TYR A 37 -4.06 13.78 17.18
N TYR A 38 -3.73 13.60 15.90
CA TYR A 38 -4.71 13.67 14.81
C TYR A 38 -5.86 12.71 15.02
N ASP A 39 -5.57 11.43 15.26
CA ASP A 39 -6.61 10.40 15.41
C ASP A 39 -7.52 10.70 16.64
N VAL A 40 -6.94 11.11 17.77
CA VAL A 40 -7.70 11.47 18.96
C VAL A 40 -8.57 12.73 18.72
N ALA A 41 -8.01 13.75 18.07
CA ALA A 41 -8.74 14.97 17.75
C ALA A 41 -9.87 14.72 16.74
N ALA A 42 -9.60 13.90 15.71
CA ALA A 42 -10.59 13.47 14.72
C ALA A 42 -11.76 12.74 15.38
N LEU A 43 -11.47 11.77 16.24
CA LEU A 43 -12.51 11.01 16.96
C LEU A 43 -13.36 11.90 17.87
N ASN A 44 -12.76 12.86 18.58
CA ASN A 44 -13.52 13.81 19.38
C ASN A 44 -14.46 14.66 18.50
N GLN A 45 -14.00 15.09 17.31
CA GLN A 45 -14.86 15.82 16.36
C GLN A 45 -15.96 14.91 15.81
N CYS A 46 -15.65 13.65 15.43
CA CYS A 46 -16.66 12.68 15.02
C CYS A 46 -17.74 12.48 16.10
N VAL A 47 -17.35 12.25 17.34
CA VAL A 47 -18.30 12.09 18.48
C VAL A 47 -19.17 13.33 18.67
N LYS A 48 -18.58 14.53 18.57
CA LYS A 48 -19.32 15.79 18.63
C LYS A 48 -20.31 15.92 17.48
N TYR A 49 -19.90 15.61 16.27
CA TYR A 49 -20.72 15.66 15.08
C TYR A 49 -21.91 14.69 15.17
N ILE A 50 -21.66 13.44 15.56
CA ILE A 50 -22.70 12.40 15.75
C ILE A 50 -23.78 12.89 16.74
N LYS A 51 -23.36 13.48 17.88
CA LYS A 51 -24.27 14.03 18.88
C LYS A 51 -25.07 15.23 18.37
N GLN A 52 -24.42 16.16 17.66
CA GLN A 52 -25.05 17.38 17.16
C GLN A 52 -26.10 17.11 16.08
N HIS A 53 -25.91 16.06 15.29
CA HIS A 53 -26.79 15.70 14.17
C HIS A 53 -27.68 14.51 14.46
N ASP A 54 -27.69 14.01 15.71
CA ASP A 54 -28.48 12.85 16.14
C ASP A 54 -28.38 11.64 15.19
N ILE A 55 -27.12 11.33 14.79
CA ILE A 55 -26.88 10.25 13.83
C ILE A 55 -27.13 8.89 14.50
N GLN A 56 -28.07 8.15 13.96
CA GLN A 56 -28.44 6.82 14.45
C GLN A 56 -27.50 5.75 13.88
N HIS A 57 -27.09 4.79 14.74
CA HIS A 57 -26.24 3.65 14.38
C HIS A 57 -24.94 4.02 13.62
N PRO A 58 -24.15 5.01 14.10
CA PRO A 58 -22.95 5.43 13.40
C PRO A 58 -21.88 4.32 13.42
N ILE A 59 -21.17 4.14 12.30
CA ILE A 59 -19.95 3.35 12.25
C ILE A 59 -18.78 4.31 12.22
N VAL A 60 -17.91 4.22 13.22
CA VAL A 60 -16.65 4.96 13.26
C VAL A 60 -15.53 4.02 12.85
N TYR A 61 -14.85 4.33 11.74
CA TYR A 61 -13.80 3.50 11.16
C TYR A 61 -12.43 4.18 11.27
N ILE A 62 -11.48 3.54 11.94
CA ILE A 62 -10.13 4.04 12.18
C ILE A 62 -9.13 3.28 11.28
N LEU A 63 -8.26 4.03 10.63
CA LEU A 63 -7.20 3.49 9.78
C LEU A 63 -5.87 3.49 10.56
N ALA A 64 -5.43 2.32 11.00
CA ALA A 64 -4.23 2.02 11.79
C ALA A 64 -4.38 2.09 13.33
N CYS A 65 -3.55 1.31 14.02
CA CYS A 65 -3.63 1.08 15.46
C CYS A 65 -2.80 2.07 16.28
N ARG A 66 -3.11 3.40 16.21
CA ARG A 66 -2.30 4.45 16.84
C ARG A 66 -2.73 4.86 18.22
N ILE A 67 -3.99 4.62 18.61
CA ILE A 67 -4.61 5.20 19.80
C ILE A 67 -4.99 4.18 20.87
N GLY A 68 -4.27 3.07 20.96
CA GLY A 68 -4.57 1.98 21.89
C GLY A 68 -4.92 2.41 23.31
N PRO A 69 -4.16 3.29 23.99
CA PRO A 69 -4.48 3.78 25.33
C PRO A 69 -5.86 4.45 25.45
N PHE A 70 -6.41 4.97 24.35
CA PHE A 70 -7.70 5.65 24.29
C PHE A 70 -8.83 4.76 23.74
N ALA A 71 -8.52 3.60 23.16
CA ALA A 71 -9.46 2.76 22.44
C ALA A 71 -10.69 2.37 23.28
N ALA A 72 -10.49 1.91 24.51
CA ALA A 72 -11.57 1.55 25.44
C ALA A 72 -12.50 2.72 25.77
N HIS A 73 -11.95 3.95 25.84
CA HIS A 73 -12.77 5.15 26.08
C HIS A 73 -13.66 5.43 24.86
N PHE A 74 -13.08 5.50 23.67
CA PHE A 74 -13.83 5.80 22.45
C PHE A 74 -14.87 4.73 22.14
N GLN A 75 -14.53 3.44 22.28
CA GLN A 75 -15.50 2.35 22.11
C GLN A 75 -16.72 2.56 23.01
N ARG A 76 -16.53 2.81 24.30
CA ARG A 76 -17.64 3.07 25.24
C ARG A 76 -18.48 4.30 24.87
N VAL A 77 -17.83 5.37 24.41
CA VAL A 77 -18.53 6.59 23.99
C VAL A 77 -19.36 6.34 22.74
N ILE A 78 -18.79 5.63 21.74
CA ILE A 78 -19.48 5.29 20.49
C ILE A 78 -20.66 4.34 20.76
N HIS A 79 -20.46 3.32 21.59
CA HIS A 79 -21.56 2.42 22.02
C HIS A 79 -22.71 3.16 22.70
N LYS A 80 -22.42 4.15 23.56
CA LYS A 80 -23.48 4.98 24.17
C LYS A 80 -24.28 5.81 23.16
N LEU A 81 -23.73 6.02 21.97
CA LEU A 81 -24.39 6.67 20.84
C LEU A 81 -25.08 5.67 19.89
N GLY A 82 -25.19 4.39 20.28
CA GLY A 82 -25.75 3.32 19.45
C GLY A 82 -24.88 2.90 18.26
N GLY A 83 -23.61 3.31 18.25
CA GLY A 83 -22.67 3.06 17.15
C GLY A 83 -21.73 1.88 17.36
N LYS A 84 -20.90 1.64 16.35
CA LYS A 84 -19.86 0.60 16.33
C LYS A 84 -18.49 1.21 15.99
N LEU A 85 -17.41 0.65 16.57
CA LEU A 85 -16.04 1.04 16.31
C LEU A 85 -15.35 -0.04 15.47
N TYR A 86 -15.01 0.29 14.23
CA TYR A 86 -14.28 -0.59 13.33
C TYR A 86 -12.84 -0.08 13.16
N ILE A 87 -11.90 -0.98 12.91
CA ILE A 87 -10.48 -0.64 12.79
C ILE A 87 -9.86 -1.42 11.64
N ASN A 88 -9.08 -0.74 10.81
CA ASN A 88 -8.08 -1.39 9.97
C ASN A 88 -6.76 -1.44 10.75
N PRO A 89 -6.20 -2.62 11.03
CA PRO A 89 -4.96 -2.72 11.83
C PRO A 89 -3.70 -2.22 11.08
N ASP A 90 -3.76 -2.00 9.77
CA ASP A 90 -2.65 -1.63 8.86
C ASP A 90 -1.50 -2.67 8.81
N GLY A 91 -1.29 -3.41 9.84
CA GLY A 91 -0.35 -4.54 9.91
C GLY A 91 1.11 -4.17 10.19
N HIS A 92 1.62 -4.74 11.27
CA HIS A 92 3.04 -4.76 11.64
C HIS A 92 3.77 -3.41 11.69
N GLU A 93 3.07 -2.28 11.97
CA GLU A 93 3.70 -0.96 12.04
C GLU A 93 4.90 -0.94 13.02
N TRP A 94 4.83 -1.74 14.09
CA TRP A 94 5.90 -1.90 15.06
C TRP A 94 7.16 -2.57 14.50
N MET A 95 7.09 -3.27 13.36
CA MET A 95 8.24 -3.87 12.69
C MET A 95 9.04 -2.89 11.83
N ARG A 96 8.47 -1.73 11.48
CA ARG A 96 9.10 -0.80 10.54
C ARG A 96 10.42 -0.25 11.10
N ALA A 97 11.45 -0.28 10.27
CA ALA A 97 12.83 0.11 10.63
C ALA A 97 12.96 1.57 11.09
N LYS A 98 12.07 2.45 10.62
CA LYS A 98 12.05 3.89 10.98
C LYS A 98 11.80 4.17 12.47
N TRP A 99 11.29 3.20 13.23
CA TRP A 99 10.91 3.39 14.62
C TRP A 99 11.99 2.95 15.60
N SER A 100 12.26 3.77 16.62
CA SER A 100 13.10 3.38 17.75
C SER A 100 12.43 2.29 18.61
N ALA A 101 13.21 1.57 19.43
CA ALA A 101 12.69 0.47 20.26
C ALA A 101 11.52 0.89 21.19
N PRO A 102 11.55 2.06 21.89
CA PRO A 102 10.41 2.49 22.70
C PRO A 102 9.16 2.74 21.86
N VAL A 103 9.31 3.32 20.65
CA VAL A 103 8.18 3.59 19.73
C VAL A 103 7.61 2.28 19.21
N ARG A 104 8.44 1.29 18.87
CA ARG A 104 7.98 -0.06 18.48
C ARG A 104 7.16 -0.71 19.57
N LYS A 105 7.62 -0.61 20.83
CA LYS A 105 6.88 -1.13 21.99
C LYS A 105 5.53 -0.44 22.14
N TYR A 106 5.47 0.88 21.98
CA TYR A 106 4.20 1.61 21.98
C TYR A 106 3.26 1.09 20.91
N TRP A 107 3.72 0.94 19.66
CA TRP A 107 2.91 0.43 18.56
C TRP A 107 2.35 -0.96 18.85
N LYS A 108 3.17 -1.89 19.38
CA LYS A 108 2.72 -3.25 19.71
C LYS A 108 1.65 -3.24 20.82
N ILE A 109 1.82 -2.43 21.86
CA ILE A 109 0.83 -2.27 22.92
C ILE A 109 -0.45 -1.61 22.38
N SER A 110 -0.31 -0.59 21.53
CA SER A 110 -1.44 0.09 20.93
C SER A 110 -2.26 -0.84 20.04
N GLU A 111 -1.62 -1.64 19.19
CA GLU A 111 -2.25 -2.67 18.38
C GLU A 111 -3.05 -3.66 19.23
N GLN A 112 -2.44 -4.17 20.30
CA GLN A 112 -3.08 -5.07 21.25
C GLN A 112 -4.36 -4.47 21.89
N LEU A 113 -4.26 -3.21 22.36
CA LEU A 113 -5.38 -2.53 23.01
C LEU A 113 -6.51 -2.20 22.02
N MET A 114 -6.15 -1.80 20.81
CA MET A 114 -7.14 -1.51 19.77
C MET A 114 -7.83 -2.78 19.27
N THR A 115 -7.10 -3.89 19.12
CA THR A 115 -7.69 -5.20 18.84
C THR A 115 -8.66 -5.65 19.93
N LYS A 116 -8.31 -5.42 21.19
CA LYS A 116 -9.18 -5.75 22.33
C LYS A 116 -10.46 -4.90 22.40
N HIS A 117 -10.38 -3.66 21.96
CA HIS A 117 -11.43 -2.65 22.15
C HIS A 117 -11.97 -2.11 20.81
N CYS A 118 -12.32 -3.01 19.90
CA CYS A 118 -13.08 -2.72 18.69
C CYS A 118 -14.23 -3.73 18.51
N ASP A 119 -15.13 -3.42 17.61
CA ASP A 119 -16.27 -4.30 17.29
C ASP A 119 -15.97 -5.18 16.08
N LEU A 120 -15.11 -4.68 15.17
CA LEU A 120 -14.66 -5.41 13.98
C LEU A 120 -13.28 -4.90 13.55
N LEU A 121 -12.38 -5.81 13.21
CA LEU A 121 -11.15 -5.53 12.49
C LEU A 121 -11.34 -5.83 11.00
N ILE A 122 -11.15 -4.84 10.15
CA ILE A 122 -11.15 -5.00 8.70
C ILE A 122 -9.68 -5.08 8.25
N CYS A 123 -9.21 -6.29 8.06
CA CYS A 123 -7.83 -6.57 7.67
C CYS A 123 -7.67 -6.44 6.16
N ASP A 124 -6.61 -5.79 5.70
CA ASP A 124 -6.33 -5.59 4.27
C ASP A 124 -5.60 -6.77 3.61
N SER A 125 -5.25 -7.81 4.40
CA SER A 125 -4.63 -9.06 3.95
C SER A 125 -5.09 -10.21 4.84
N LYS A 126 -5.29 -11.39 4.27
CA LYS A 126 -5.54 -12.63 5.01
C LYS A 126 -4.37 -12.99 5.92
N ASN A 127 -3.15 -12.64 5.53
CA ASN A 127 -1.98 -12.82 6.38
C ASN A 127 -2.05 -11.94 7.64
N ILE A 128 -2.54 -10.69 7.52
CA ILE A 128 -2.79 -9.82 8.68
C ILE A 128 -3.94 -10.36 9.52
N GLU A 129 -5.03 -10.82 8.90
CA GLU A 129 -6.13 -11.44 9.62
C GLU A 129 -5.66 -12.66 10.45
N LYS A 130 -4.89 -13.55 9.82
CA LYS A 130 -4.27 -14.69 10.51
C LYS A 130 -3.37 -14.26 11.66
N TYR A 131 -2.49 -13.28 11.43
CA TYR A 131 -1.64 -12.72 12.47
C TYR A 131 -2.44 -12.18 13.67
N ILE A 132 -3.53 -11.46 13.42
CA ILE A 132 -4.41 -10.94 14.49
C ILE A 132 -4.98 -12.09 15.33
N HIS A 133 -5.41 -13.19 14.71
CA HIS A 133 -5.92 -14.35 15.42
C HIS A 133 -4.82 -15.10 16.18
N ASP A 134 -3.64 -15.29 15.59
CA ASP A 134 -2.51 -15.99 16.21
C ASP A 134 -1.99 -15.20 17.43
N GLU A 135 -1.83 -13.88 17.31
CA GLU A 135 -1.22 -13.05 18.34
C GLU A 135 -2.22 -12.61 19.43
N TYR A 136 -3.45 -12.32 19.05
CA TYR A 136 -4.47 -11.72 19.91
C TYR A 136 -5.72 -12.59 20.12
N GLY A 137 -5.69 -13.86 19.75
CA GLY A 137 -6.82 -14.80 19.85
C GLY A 137 -7.46 -14.87 21.23
N LYS A 138 -6.68 -14.61 22.30
CA LYS A 138 -7.21 -14.52 23.69
C LYS A 138 -8.29 -13.45 23.88
N TYR A 139 -8.41 -12.48 22.99
CA TYR A 139 -9.45 -11.44 23.03
C TYR A 139 -10.66 -11.78 22.14
N ASN A 140 -10.61 -12.92 21.44
CA ASN A 140 -11.64 -13.35 20.48
C ASN A 140 -12.03 -12.23 19.49
N PRO A 141 -11.05 -11.63 18.76
CA PRO A 141 -11.30 -10.52 17.88
C PRO A 141 -12.23 -10.95 16.71
N LYS A 142 -13.23 -10.13 16.41
CA LYS A 142 -14.02 -10.28 15.19
C LYS A 142 -13.22 -9.66 14.04
N THR A 143 -13.04 -10.39 12.96
CA THR A 143 -12.27 -9.94 11.80
C THR A 143 -13.04 -10.16 10.50
N THR A 144 -12.67 -9.41 9.48
CA THR A 144 -13.03 -9.66 8.09
C THR A 144 -11.91 -9.18 7.19
N PHE A 145 -11.77 -9.84 6.04
CA PHE A 145 -10.76 -9.48 5.03
C PHE A 145 -11.38 -8.62 3.93
N ILE A 146 -10.89 -7.38 3.80
CA ILE A 146 -11.18 -6.48 2.67
C ILE A 146 -9.88 -5.80 2.27
N ALA A 147 -9.34 -6.17 1.11
CA ALA A 147 -8.10 -5.61 0.56
C ALA A 147 -8.27 -4.16 0.05
N TYR A 148 -7.18 -3.55 -0.39
CA TYR A 148 -7.25 -2.34 -1.20
C TYR A 148 -7.74 -2.66 -2.62
N GLY A 149 -8.32 -1.64 -3.27
CA GLY A 149 -8.73 -1.73 -4.66
C GLY A 149 -7.69 -1.19 -5.63
N ALA A 150 -7.79 -1.61 -6.87
CA ALA A 150 -7.00 -1.08 -7.98
C ALA A 150 -7.87 -0.76 -9.21
N GLU A 151 -7.34 0.10 -10.07
CA GLU A 151 -7.90 0.34 -11.40
C GLU A 151 -7.67 -0.89 -12.28
N THR A 152 -8.70 -1.28 -13.00
CA THR A 152 -8.66 -2.41 -13.94
C THR A 152 -8.66 -1.96 -15.40
N ARG A 153 -8.77 -0.66 -15.64
CA ARG A 153 -8.70 -0.06 -16.98
C ARG A 153 -7.26 0.26 -17.37
N LYS A 154 -7.03 0.33 -18.66
CA LYS A 154 -5.78 0.87 -19.22
C LYS A 154 -5.70 2.39 -19.09
N SER A 155 -4.49 2.93 -19.21
CA SER A 155 -4.26 4.37 -19.33
C SER A 155 -5.02 4.95 -20.51
N LYS A 156 -5.44 6.21 -20.36
CA LYS A 156 -6.03 6.99 -21.47
C LYS A 156 -5.00 7.51 -22.47
N LEU A 157 -3.71 7.48 -22.09
CA LEU A 157 -2.63 7.93 -22.97
C LEU A 157 -2.36 6.87 -24.04
N THR A 158 -2.13 7.32 -25.26
CA THR A 158 -1.64 6.47 -26.36
C THR A 158 -0.11 6.34 -26.29
N ASP A 159 0.47 5.43 -27.09
CA ASP A 159 1.93 5.22 -27.09
C ASP A 159 2.70 6.41 -27.70
N ASP A 160 2.04 7.22 -28.51
CA ASP A 160 2.56 8.44 -29.14
C ASP A 160 2.21 9.73 -28.38
N ASP A 161 1.57 9.62 -27.21
CA ASP A 161 1.23 10.79 -26.40
C ASP A 161 2.48 11.62 -26.06
N SER A 162 2.35 12.95 -26.21
CA SER A 162 3.47 13.87 -26.04
C SER A 162 4.08 13.87 -24.63
N LYS A 163 3.28 13.64 -23.59
CA LYS A 163 3.77 13.52 -22.20
C LYS A 163 4.62 12.27 -22.03
N LEU A 164 4.18 11.15 -22.60
CA LEU A 164 4.89 9.89 -22.51
C LEU A 164 6.19 9.92 -23.30
N THR A 165 6.15 10.41 -24.53
CA THR A 165 7.34 10.50 -25.39
C THR A 165 8.36 11.49 -24.85
N ALA A 166 7.93 12.61 -24.25
CA ALA A 166 8.81 13.56 -23.57
C ALA A 166 9.46 12.90 -22.34
N TRP A 167 8.71 12.14 -21.53
CA TRP A 167 9.22 11.43 -20.37
C TRP A 167 10.29 10.39 -20.78
N TYR A 168 10.02 9.58 -21.81
CA TYR A 168 10.99 8.62 -22.33
C TYR A 168 12.28 9.29 -22.80
N LYS A 169 12.15 10.38 -23.55
CA LYS A 169 13.31 11.15 -24.03
C LYS A 169 14.13 11.72 -22.88
N GLU A 170 13.48 12.29 -21.88
CA GLU A 170 14.14 12.86 -20.70
C GLU A 170 14.87 11.79 -19.88
N LYS A 171 14.24 10.62 -19.69
CA LYS A 171 14.79 9.54 -18.84
C LYS A 171 15.69 8.56 -19.60
N GLY A 172 15.81 8.72 -20.90
CA GLY A 172 16.61 7.84 -21.76
C GLY A 172 16.09 6.40 -21.75
N LEU A 173 14.77 6.23 -21.74
CA LEU A 173 14.07 4.95 -21.74
C LEU A 173 13.25 4.77 -23.02
N SER A 174 12.83 3.54 -23.29
CA SER A 174 11.90 3.21 -24.39
C SER A 174 10.95 2.07 -23.97
N PRO A 175 9.77 1.95 -24.61
CA PRO A 175 8.81 0.90 -24.30
C PRO A 175 9.44 -0.49 -24.33
N LYS A 176 9.09 -1.32 -23.36
CA LYS A 176 9.55 -2.72 -23.20
C LYS A 176 11.07 -2.89 -23.05
N SER A 177 11.83 -1.79 -22.82
CA SER A 177 13.29 -1.83 -22.62
C SER A 177 13.73 -1.77 -21.16
N TYR A 178 12.81 -1.73 -20.20
CA TYR A 178 13.15 -1.55 -18.79
C TYR A 178 12.32 -2.41 -17.84
N TYR A 179 12.97 -2.83 -16.76
CA TYR A 179 12.30 -3.24 -15.54
C TYR A 179 11.95 -2.00 -14.72
N LEU A 180 10.84 -2.06 -14.01
CA LEU A 180 10.31 -0.93 -13.26
C LEU A 180 10.11 -1.30 -11.77
N VAL A 181 10.42 -0.39 -10.88
CA VAL A 181 9.91 -0.40 -9.50
C VAL A 181 9.26 0.94 -9.17
N VAL A 182 8.10 0.90 -8.50
CA VAL A 182 7.40 2.09 -8.01
C VAL A 182 7.11 1.93 -6.53
N GLY A 183 7.63 2.82 -5.70
CA GLY A 183 7.40 2.71 -4.26
C GLY A 183 8.13 3.77 -3.44
N ARG A 184 7.88 3.76 -2.13
CA ARG A 184 8.61 4.61 -1.18
C ARG A 184 10.07 4.17 -1.08
N PHE A 185 10.96 5.14 -0.99
CA PHE A 185 12.40 4.88 -0.88
C PHE A 185 12.80 4.58 0.57
N VAL A 186 12.53 3.34 0.99
CA VAL A 186 12.76 2.86 2.36
C VAL A 186 13.41 1.47 2.34
N PRO A 187 14.22 1.12 3.35
CA PRO A 187 14.95 -0.15 3.39
C PRO A 187 14.06 -1.38 3.28
N GLU A 188 12.87 -1.37 3.90
CA GLU A 188 11.92 -2.48 3.89
C GLU A 188 11.29 -2.77 2.50
N ASN A 189 11.57 -1.93 1.51
CA ASN A 189 11.22 -2.19 0.11
C ASN A 189 12.34 -2.87 -0.67
N ASN A 190 13.44 -3.25 0.00
CA ASN A 190 14.54 -4.06 -0.53
C ASN A 190 15.24 -3.50 -1.78
N TYR A 191 15.34 -2.17 -1.90
CA TYR A 191 16.06 -1.53 -3.02
C TYR A 191 17.51 -2.00 -3.13
N GLU A 192 18.21 -2.19 -1.99
CA GLU A 192 19.59 -2.69 -1.98
C GLU A 192 19.68 -4.07 -2.64
N THR A 193 18.79 -4.99 -2.29
CA THR A 193 18.76 -6.34 -2.88
C THR A 193 18.45 -6.28 -4.36
N MET A 194 17.41 -5.55 -4.77
CA MET A 194 17.03 -5.44 -6.18
C MET A 194 18.16 -4.86 -7.03
N ILE A 195 18.82 -3.81 -6.56
CA ILE A 195 19.93 -3.17 -7.27
C ILE A 195 21.13 -4.13 -7.38
N ARG A 196 21.55 -4.75 -6.25
CA ARG A 196 22.68 -5.72 -6.26
C ARG A 196 22.46 -6.87 -7.21
N GLU A 197 21.28 -7.43 -7.19
CA GLU A 197 20.94 -8.58 -8.00
C GLU A 197 20.77 -8.18 -9.48
N PHE A 198 20.23 -7.00 -9.76
CA PHE A 198 20.15 -6.48 -11.12
C PHE A 198 21.55 -6.26 -11.73
N ILE A 199 22.49 -5.70 -10.97
CA ILE A 199 23.89 -5.52 -11.42
C ILE A 199 24.52 -6.89 -11.78
N LYS A 200 24.21 -7.95 -11.02
CA LYS A 200 24.75 -9.30 -11.28
C LYS A 200 24.10 -9.97 -12.48
N SER A 201 22.91 -9.57 -12.90
CA SER A 201 22.22 -10.16 -14.03
C SER A 201 22.86 -9.79 -15.36
N HIS A 202 22.63 -10.62 -16.38
CA HIS A 202 23.09 -10.38 -17.75
C HIS A 202 22.11 -9.54 -18.58
N SER A 203 21.05 -9.04 -17.97
CA SER A 203 20.03 -8.23 -18.64
C SER A 203 20.64 -7.06 -19.40
N LYS A 204 20.14 -6.81 -20.60
CA LYS A 204 20.49 -5.64 -21.42
C LYS A 204 19.50 -4.50 -21.29
N ARG A 205 18.46 -4.70 -20.46
CA ARG A 205 17.42 -3.71 -20.18
C ARG A 205 17.88 -2.75 -19.09
N ASP A 206 17.20 -1.62 -19.01
CA ASP A 206 17.37 -0.68 -17.91
C ASP A 206 16.57 -1.12 -16.67
N PHE A 207 16.95 -0.61 -15.51
CA PHE A 207 16.18 -0.69 -14.28
C PHE A 207 15.75 0.71 -13.87
N ALA A 208 14.49 1.04 -14.10
CA ALA A 208 13.90 2.33 -13.79
C ALA A 208 13.28 2.34 -12.38
N LEU A 209 13.71 3.27 -11.54
CA LEU A 209 13.23 3.42 -10.17
C LEU A 209 12.41 4.71 -10.05
N ILE A 210 11.08 4.57 -9.96
CA ILE A 210 10.16 5.67 -9.66
C ILE A 210 9.97 5.75 -8.15
N THR A 211 10.67 6.69 -7.53
CA THR A 211 10.66 6.86 -6.07
C THR A 211 11.00 8.29 -5.67
N ASN A 212 10.56 8.68 -4.46
CA ASN A 212 11.00 9.94 -3.84
C ASN A 212 12.29 9.68 -3.07
N VAL A 213 13.41 10.05 -3.67
CA VAL A 213 14.74 9.77 -3.14
C VAL A 213 14.99 10.55 -1.86
N SER A 214 15.57 9.90 -0.87
CA SER A 214 16.14 10.49 0.34
C SER A 214 17.66 10.46 0.22
N ASP A 215 18.31 11.60 0.31
CA ASP A 215 19.76 11.74 0.09
C ASP A 215 20.57 10.76 0.95
N LYS A 216 20.25 10.67 2.24
CA LYS A 216 20.95 9.78 3.16
C LYS A 216 20.88 8.32 2.72
N PHE A 217 19.70 7.80 2.39
CA PHE A 217 19.54 6.40 1.99
C PHE A 217 20.12 6.15 0.59
N LEU A 218 20.12 7.17 -0.28
CA LEU A 218 20.75 7.07 -1.60
C LEU A 218 22.26 6.91 -1.49
N GLU A 219 22.91 7.72 -0.66
CA GLU A 219 24.36 7.61 -0.42
C GLU A 219 24.72 6.26 0.21
N GLU A 220 23.96 5.80 1.20
CA GLU A 220 24.13 4.45 1.79
C GLU A 220 24.02 3.35 0.72
N LEU A 221 23.05 3.45 -0.20
CA LEU A 221 22.92 2.50 -1.31
C LEU A 221 24.06 2.56 -2.29
N LYS A 222 24.49 3.79 -2.63
CA LYS A 222 25.62 4.01 -3.53
C LYS A 222 26.92 3.41 -2.97
N GLU A 223 27.24 3.66 -1.70
CA GLU A 223 28.40 3.08 -1.02
C GLU A 223 28.36 1.54 -1.01
N LYS A 224 27.17 0.97 -0.80
CA LYS A 224 27.02 -0.48 -0.68
C LYS A 224 26.97 -1.21 -2.02
N THR A 225 26.43 -0.61 -3.06
CA THR A 225 26.10 -1.30 -4.32
C THR A 225 26.90 -0.80 -5.50
N HIS A 226 27.50 0.40 -5.43
CA HIS A 226 28.18 1.08 -6.55
C HIS A 226 27.29 1.18 -7.80
N PHE A 227 25.98 1.36 -7.61
CA PHE A 227 25.01 1.39 -8.70
C PHE A 227 25.23 2.51 -9.71
N ASP A 228 25.89 3.59 -9.29
CA ASP A 228 26.27 4.72 -10.14
C ASP A 228 27.32 4.36 -11.23
N GLN A 229 27.93 3.18 -11.13
CA GLN A 229 28.83 2.64 -12.15
C GLN A 229 28.09 1.81 -13.21
N ASP A 230 26.82 1.47 -12.98
CA ASP A 230 26.00 0.71 -13.94
C ASP A 230 25.00 1.66 -14.62
N PRO A 231 25.20 2.00 -15.91
CA PRO A 231 24.35 2.96 -16.61
C PRO A 231 22.91 2.46 -16.83
N ARG A 232 22.65 1.18 -16.61
CA ARG A 232 21.29 0.60 -16.71
C ARG A 232 20.42 0.99 -15.52
N ILE A 233 20.99 1.40 -14.38
CA ILE A 233 20.22 1.76 -13.18
C ILE A 233 19.85 3.24 -13.23
N LYS A 234 18.56 3.53 -13.33
CA LYS A 234 18.02 4.87 -13.56
C LYS A 234 17.03 5.29 -12.48
N PHE A 235 17.45 6.19 -11.60
CA PHE A 235 16.54 6.90 -10.69
C PHE A 235 15.81 7.99 -11.48
N VAL A 236 14.58 7.74 -11.84
CA VAL A 236 13.83 8.61 -12.78
C VAL A 236 12.93 9.63 -12.06
N GLY A 237 13.01 9.70 -10.72
CA GLY A 237 12.22 10.63 -9.91
C GLY A 237 10.81 10.12 -9.63
N THR A 238 9.89 11.03 -9.29
CA THR A 238 8.49 10.72 -9.00
C THR A 238 7.59 11.07 -10.19
N VAL A 239 6.53 10.29 -10.38
CA VAL A 239 5.50 10.55 -11.39
C VAL A 239 4.14 10.63 -10.67
N TYR A 240 3.57 11.83 -10.60
CA TYR A 240 2.28 12.10 -9.94
C TYR A 240 1.09 12.11 -10.90
N ASP A 241 1.32 12.26 -12.21
CA ASP A 241 0.27 12.12 -13.22
C ASP A 241 -0.14 10.64 -13.30
N LYS A 242 -1.36 10.35 -12.86
CA LYS A 242 -1.90 8.98 -12.76
C LYS A 242 -1.91 8.27 -14.11
N GLU A 243 -2.33 8.97 -15.17
CA GLU A 243 -2.42 8.38 -16.51
C GLU A 243 -1.03 8.07 -17.08
N LEU A 244 -0.07 8.99 -16.85
CA LEU A 244 1.31 8.77 -17.25
C LEU A 244 1.94 7.59 -16.49
N LEU A 245 1.75 7.50 -15.18
CA LEU A 245 2.29 6.40 -14.37
C LEU A 245 1.69 5.06 -14.77
N MET A 246 0.39 5.01 -15.06
CA MET A 246 -0.26 3.80 -15.59
C MET A 246 0.38 3.38 -16.92
N LYS A 247 0.57 4.33 -17.85
CA LYS A 247 1.15 4.05 -19.16
C LYS A 247 2.61 3.60 -19.08
N ILE A 248 3.38 4.16 -18.15
CA ILE A 248 4.76 3.72 -17.88
C ILE A 248 4.77 2.25 -17.38
N ARG A 249 3.83 1.85 -16.51
CA ARG A 249 3.71 0.45 -16.07
C ARG A 249 3.30 -0.47 -17.21
N GLU A 250 2.32 -0.11 -18.04
CA GLU A 250 1.89 -0.88 -19.21
C GLU A 250 3.03 -1.14 -20.18
N ASN A 251 3.93 -0.15 -20.33
CA ASN A 251 5.05 -0.21 -21.26
C ASN A 251 6.34 -0.72 -20.61
N ALA A 252 6.36 -1.08 -19.33
CA ALA A 252 7.50 -1.77 -18.73
C ALA A 252 7.63 -3.19 -19.32
N TYR A 253 8.85 -3.69 -19.42
CA TYR A 253 9.12 -5.09 -19.72
C TYR A 253 8.70 -5.98 -18.57
N GLY A 254 9.10 -5.60 -17.36
CA GLY A 254 8.73 -6.28 -16.13
C GLY A 254 8.71 -5.33 -14.94
N TYR A 255 8.12 -5.75 -13.84
CA TYR A 255 7.99 -4.98 -12.61
C TYR A 255 8.63 -5.72 -11.43
N PHE A 256 9.48 -5.05 -10.67
CA PHE A 256 10.02 -5.57 -9.43
C PHE A 256 9.22 -5.10 -8.23
N HIS A 257 8.92 -6.01 -7.33
CA HIS A 257 8.28 -5.69 -6.06
C HIS A 257 9.04 -6.30 -4.90
N GLY A 258 9.65 -5.43 -4.08
CA GLY A 258 10.48 -5.83 -2.94
C GLY A 258 9.85 -5.55 -1.58
N HIS A 259 8.57 -5.19 -1.52
CA HIS A 259 7.90 -4.85 -0.27
C HIS A 259 7.79 -6.07 0.66
N GLU A 260 8.21 -5.93 1.93
CA GLU A 260 8.25 -7.05 2.88
C GLU A 260 7.53 -6.82 4.22
N VAL A 261 6.98 -5.62 4.46
CA VAL A 261 6.30 -5.27 5.72
C VAL A 261 4.93 -4.66 5.43
N GLY A 262 3.88 -5.23 5.99
CA GLY A 262 2.52 -4.74 5.88
C GLY A 262 1.55 -5.79 5.35
N GLY A 263 0.47 -5.35 4.71
CA GLY A 263 -0.55 -6.15 4.06
C GLY A 263 -0.57 -5.96 2.54
N THR A 264 -1.76 -5.89 1.97
CA THR A 264 -1.94 -5.64 0.53
C THR A 264 -1.35 -4.29 0.12
N ASN A 265 -0.45 -4.30 -0.87
CA ASN A 265 0.22 -3.10 -1.33
C ASN A 265 -0.47 -2.53 -2.59
N PRO A 266 -0.99 -1.27 -2.57
CA PRO A 266 -1.62 -0.68 -3.74
C PRO A 266 -0.73 -0.64 -5.00
N SER A 267 0.58 -0.39 -4.84
CA SER A 267 1.50 -0.36 -6.00
C SER A 267 1.67 -1.75 -6.64
N LEU A 268 1.57 -2.83 -5.84
CA LEU A 268 1.57 -4.19 -6.37
C LEU A 268 0.29 -4.47 -7.17
N LEU A 269 -0.87 -4.09 -6.63
CA LEU A 269 -2.15 -4.25 -7.33
C LEU A 269 -2.16 -3.52 -8.67
N GLU A 270 -1.67 -2.27 -8.68
CA GLU A 270 -1.56 -1.46 -9.89
C GLU A 270 -0.57 -2.07 -10.91
N ALA A 271 0.53 -2.67 -10.45
CA ALA A 271 1.49 -3.35 -11.32
C ALA A 271 0.90 -4.63 -11.94
N LEU A 272 0.28 -5.48 -11.12
CA LEU A 272 -0.38 -6.70 -11.58
C LEU A 272 -1.54 -6.43 -12.56
N GLY A 273 -2.21 -5.28 -12.40
CA GLY A 273 -3.28 -4.85 -13.29
C GLY A 273 -2.80 -4.23 -14.61
N SER A 274 -1.49 -3.93 -14.75
CA SER A 274 -0.98 -3.16 -15.90
C SER A 274 0.31 -3.68 -16.54
N THR A 275 1.12 -4.45 -15.81
CA THR A 275 2.40 -5.00 -16.30
C THR A 275 2.29 -6.52 -16.40
N ASP A 276 2.64 -7.08 -17.56
CA ASP A 276 2.46 -8.51 -17.84
C ASP A 276 3.42 -9.40 -17.03
N LEU A 277 4.65 -8.96 -16.81
CA LEU A 277 5.70 -9.70 -16.11
C LEU A 277 6.00 -9.08 -14.76
N ASN A 278 5.70 -9.78 -13.67
CA ASN A 278 5.92 -9.30 -12.32
C ASN A 278 6.87 -10.24 -11.56
N LEU A 279 7.94 -9.69 -10.98
CA LEU A 279 8.93 -10.40 -10.16
C LEU A 279 8.82 -9.90 -8.72
N LEU A 280 8.26 -10.72 -7.84
CA LEU A 280 7.84 -10.33 -6.50
C LEU A 280 8.72 -10.97 -5.42
N LEU A 281 9.03 -10.22 -4.37
CA LEU A 281 9.64 -10.80 -3.17
C LEU A 281 8.70 -11.87 -2.59
N ASP A 282 9.24 -13.05 -2.33
CA ASP A 282 8.51 -14.21 -1.81
C ASP A 282 8.15 -14.02 -0.33
N VAL A 283 7.05 -13.31 -0.10
CA VAL A 283 6.43 -13.13 1.22
C VAL A 283 4.93 -13.39 1.14
N GLY A 284 4.32 -13.74 2.26
CA GLY A 284 2.95 -14.24 2.31
C GLY A 284 1.93 -13.33 1.64
N PHE A 285 1.97 -12.02 1.89
CA PHE A 285 1.00 -11.09 1.31
C PHE A 285 1.22 -10.81 -0.20
N ASN A 286 2.46 -10.91 -0.72
CA ASN A 286 2.70 -10.83 -2.16
C ASN A 286 2.16 -12.08 -2.86
N ARG A 287 2.38 -13.26 -2.26
CA ARG A 287 1.80 -14.52 -2.78
C ARG A 287 0.28 -14.56 -2.69
N GLU A 288 -0.29 -14.01 -1.63
CA GLU A 288 -1.75 -13.91 -1.48
C GLU A 288 -2.40 -13.13 -2.64
N VAL A 289 -1.75 -12.04 -3.06
CA VAL A 289 -2.28 -11.17 -4.13
C VAL A 289 -2.08 -11.83 -5.50
N ALA A 290 -0.85 -12.22 -5.83
CA ALA A 290 -0.49 -12.61 -7.20
C ALA A 290 -0.63 -14.11 -7.50
N GLU A 291 -0.66 -14.96 -6.46
CA GLU A 291 -0.78 -16.43 -6.62
C GLU A 291 0.23 -17.00 -7.66
N ASP A 292 -0.25 -17.59 -8.75
CA ASP A 292 0.56 -18.17 -9.85
C ASP A 292 0.74 -17.21 -11.05
N SER A 293 0.34 -15.95 -10.91
CA SER A 293 0.41 -14.94 -11.97
C SER A 293 1.71 -14.13 -11.98
N ALA A 294 2.68 -14.49 -11.15
CA ALA A 294 3.95 -13.78 -11.02
C ALA A 294 5.11 -14.74 -10.77
N LEU A 295 6.33 -14.26 -10.99
CA LEU A 295 7.55 -14.95 -10.60
C LEU A 295 7.99 -14.47 -9.21
N TYR A 296 8.62 -15.35 -8.41
CA TYR A 296 8.96 -15.03 -7.03
C TYR A 296 10.45 -15.15 -6.78
N TRP A 297 11.00 -14.18 -6.09
CA TRP A 297 12.40 -14.15 -5.70
C TRP A 297 12.58 -14.03 -4.18
N THR A 298 13.73 -14.49 -3.69
CA THR A 298 14.14 -14.42 -2.30
C THR A 298 15.34 -13.49 -2.13
N LYS A 299 15.65 -13.10 -0.90
CA LYS A 299 16.85 -12.29 -0.59
C LYS A 299 18.16 -13.06 -0.67
N GLN A 300 18.12 -14.35 -1.05
CA GLN A 300 19.33 -15.14 -1.26
C GLN A 300 20.13 -14.58 -2.44
N SER A 301 21.43 -14.39 -2.23
CA SER A 301 22.34 -13.85 -3.26
C SER A 301 22.31 -14.70 -4.53
N GLY A 302 22.14 -14.04 -5.67
CA GLY A 302 22.04 -14.66 -7.00
C GLY A 302 20.62 -15.11 -7.39
N ASN A 303 19.68 -15.15 -6.44
CA ASN A 303 18.33 -15.66 -6.73
C ASN A 303 17.56 -14.74 -7.68
N LEU A 304 17.47 -13.42 -7.37
CA LEU A 304 16.80 -12.48 -8.27
C LEU A 304 17.59 -12.28 -9.56
N ALA A 305 18.94 -12.30 -9.53
CA ALA A 305 19.75 -12.19 -10.73
C ALA A 305 19.45 -13.33 -11.73
N SER A 306 19.41 -14.58 -11.24
CA SER A 306 19.04 -15.74 -12.06
C SER A 306 17.61 -15.65 -12.58
N LEU A 307 16.68 -15.13 -11.77
CA LEU A 307 15.29 -14.94 -12.17
C LEU A 307 15.15 -13.87 -13.26
N ILE A 308 15.94 -12.81 -13.20
CA ILE A 308 16.00 -11.76 -14.26
C ILE A 308 16.51 -12.37 -15.56
N ASP A 309 17.59 -13.16 -15.51
CA ASP A 309 18.13 -13.83 -16.70
C ASP A 309 17.12 -14.83 -17.30
N GLN A 310 16.40 -15.56 -16.47
CA GLN A 310 15.30 -16.44 -16.90
C GLN A 310 14.18 -15.61 -17.54
N ALA A 311 13.75 -14.52 -16.92
CA ALA A 311 12.70 -13.64 -17.39
C ALA A 311 13.04 -13.01 -18.75
N ASP A 312 14.31 -12.63 -18.96
CA ASP A 312 14.78 -12.09 -20.24
C ASP A 312 14.76 -13.14 -21.37
N GLY A 313 14.81 -14.42 -21.03
CA GLY A 313 14.71 -15.54 -21.97
C GLY A 313 13.28 -16.02 -22.25
N MET A 314 12.27 -15.50 -21.54
CA MET A 314 10.89 -15.91 -21.75
C MET A 314 10.34 -15.45 -23.10
N SER A 315 9.50 -16.29 -23.70
CA SER A 315 8.76 -15.95 -24.92
C SER A 315 7.67 -14.92 -24.63
N ALA A 316 7.28 -14.15 -25.63
CA ALA A 316 6.17 -13.21 -25.54
C ALA A 316 4.85 -13.88 -25.10
N GLY A 317 4.62 -15.13 -25.52
CA GLY A 317 3.45 -15.91 -25.12
C GLY A 317 3.43 -16.27 -23.64
N GLU A 318 4.56 -16.66 -23.06
CA GLU A 318 4.68 -16.95 -21.62
C GLU A 318 4.44 -15.68 -20.80
N ILE A 319 5.01 -14.55 -21.21
CA ILE A 319 4.83 -13.26 -20.54
C ILE A 319 3.36 -12.82 -20.64
N SER A 320 2.73 -12.90 -21.81
CA SER A 320 1.31 -12.56 -22.00
C SER A 320 0.41 -13.44 -21.13
N SER A 321 0.69 -14.74 -21.02
CA SER A 321 -0.08 -15.65 -20.17
C SER A 321 -0.03 -15.24 -18.68
N LEU A 322 1.13 -14.81 -18.18
CA LEU A 322 1.25 -14.26 -16.83
C LEU A 322 0.45 -12.96 -16.68
N GLY A 323 0.54 -12.07 -17.66
CA GLY A 323 -0.18 -10.79 -17.69
C GLY A 323 -1.71 -10.97 -17.71
N GLU A 324 -2.22 -11.91 -18.49
CA GLU A 324 -3.64 -12.27 -18.53
C GLU A 324 -4.12 -12.77 -17.17
N LYS A 325 -3.39 -13.71 -16.55
CA LYS A 325 -3.70 -14.22 -15.21
C LYS A 325 -3.70 -13.11 -14.16
N SER A 326 -2.67 -12.25 -14.16
CA SER A 326 -2.56 -11.17 -13.17
C SER A 326 -3.67 -10.13 -13.34
N SER A 327 -3.97 -9.72 -14.56
CA SER A 327 -5.04 -8.77 -14.86
C SER A 327 -6.42 -9.34 -14.48
N GLN A 328 -6.68 -10.60 -14.80
CA GLN A 328 -7.91 -11.29 -14.39
C GLN A 328 -8.04 -11.36 -12.87
N ARG A 329 -6.97 -11.74 -12.18
CA ARG A 329 -6.93 -11.80 -10.71
C ARG A 329 -7.27 -10.45 -10.08
N ILE A 330 -6.70 -9.35 -10.60
CA ILE A 330 -6.99 -8.01 -10.11
C ILE A 330 -8.43 -7.60 -10.41
N ALA A 331 -8.94 -7.87 -11.60
CA ALA A 331 -10.32 -7.55 -11.97
C ALA A 331 -11.35 -8.26 -11.09
N GLU A 332 -11.14 -9.55 -10.81
CA GLU A 332 -12.09 -10.39 -10.05
C GLU A 332 -12.04 -10.15 -8.53
N SER A 333 -10.86 -9.85 -7.97
CA SER A 333 -10.67 -9.89 -6.51
C SER A 333 -10.21 -8.57 -5.90
N TYR A 334 -9.75 -7.60 -6.71
CA TYR A 334 -9.16 -6.34 -6.25
C TYR A 334 -9.65 -5.10 -7.02
N SER A 335 -10.65 -5.23 -7.91
CA SER A 335 -11.24 -4.05 -8.54
C SER A 335 -11.91 -3.14 -7.50
N TRP A 336 -11.89 -1.82 -7.72
CA TRP A 336 -12.56 -0.86 -6.83
C TRP A 336 -14.04 -1.20 -6.64
N GLN A 337 -14.72 -1.72 -7.68
CA GLN A 337 -16.10 -2.14 -7.56
C GLN A 337 -16.26 -3.29 -6.55
N TYR A 338 -15.46 -4.36 -6.72
CA TYR A 338 -15.49 -5.52 -5.82
C TYR A 338 -15.20 -5.13 -4.36
N ILE A 339 -14.17 -4.30 -4.16
CA ILE A 339 -13.81 -3.85 -2.81
C ILE A 339 -14.88 -2.94 -2.19
N SER A 340 -15.44 -2.02 -2.98
CA SER A 340 -16.54 -1.14 -2.52
C SER A 340 -17.78 -1.92 -2.13
N ASP A 341 -18.13 -2.95 -2.90
CA ASP A 341 -19.27 -3.82 -2.60
C ASP A 341 -19.07 -4.58 -1.28
N LYS A 342 -17.85 -5.07 -1.02
CA LYS A 342 -17.50 -5.70 0.27
C LYS A 342 -17.64 -4.73 1.45
N TYR A 343 -17.13 -3.51 1.31
CA TYR A 343 -17.32 -2.48 2.33
C TYR A 343 -18.81 -2.15 2.52
N GLY A 344 -19.57 -2.06 1.42
CA GLY A 344 -21.01 -1.87 1.45
C GLY A 344 -21.73 -2.96 2.25
N GLN A 345 -21.41 -4.22 1.99
CA GLN A 345 -21.95 -5.36 2.75
C GLN A 345 -21.64 -5.26 4.25
N VAL A 346 -20.39 -4.96 4.61
CA VAL A 346 -19.98 -4.85 6.02
C VAL A 346 -20.64 -3.68 6.72
N PHE A 347 -20.77 -2.52 6.06
CA PHE A 347 -21.32 -1.31 6.67
C PHE A 347 -22.86 -1.29 6.68
N LEU A 348 -23.51 -1.92 5.71
CA LEU A 348 -24.97 -2.01 5.61
C LEU A 348 -25.53 -3.27 6.28
N GLY A 349 -24.82 -4.40 6.17
CA GLY A 349 -25.21 -5.68 6.78
C GLY A 349 -24.97 -5.75 8.29
N ALA A 350 -24.37 -4.72 8.87
CA ALA A 350 -24.23 -4.58 10.32
C ALA A 350 -25.58 -4.34 11.05
N SER A 351 -26.69 -4.44 10.33
CA SER A 351 -28.05 -4.25 10.84
C SER A 351 -28.76 -5.58 11.15
N GLU A 352 -28.09 -6.74 11.01
CA GLU A 352 -28.62 -8.06 11.42
C GLU A 352 -27.96 -8.54 12.72
#